data_4fec032ffe07b170539d57f0c0768a56
#
_entry.id   4fec032ffe07b170539d57f0c0768a56
#
_cell.length_a   1.000
_cell.length_b   1.000
_cell.length_c   1.000
_cell.angle_alpha   90.00
_cell.angle_beta   90.00
_cell.angle_gamma   90.00
#
_symmetry.space_group_name_H-M   'P 1'
#
loop_
_entity.id
_entity.type
_entity.pdbx_description
1 polymer ?
#
loop_
_entity_poly.entity_id
_entity_poly.type
_entity_poly.pdbx_seq_one_letter_code
_entity_poly.pdbx_strand_id
1 'polypeptide(L)'
;MAGIKKNDFSSMKKKFSKEAEYKPDRFLDLGDAFLDATGIPGPAIGHINMFLGHSDTGKTTALVKAAVDAQKKGILPVFIITEQKWNWDHAVLMGFNKEDDFYLFNSDFDYIEQITDFINEVLVAQEKGEIPHDILFLWDSVGSVPCKMTFEGKGGKQHNASVLADKIGMGINQRISGSRRTDKTYTNTLIIVNQPWVELPDNPFGQPKIKAKGGEAIWLNSSLVFLFGNQKGAGTTKIKITRNKRDVNFASRTKISIMKNHVNGIGFADGKIMVTPHGFMKAKESAEEKISIQEYAKENLDYISKLFGEKVTDVSELGFKAEISSDDDE
;
A
#
# COMPACT_ATOMS: atom_id res chain seq x y z
N MET A 1 -21.68 -0.32 53.19
CA MET A 1 -21.57 -0.76 51.78
C MET A 1 -21.73 -2.26 51.73
N ALA A 2 -22.85 -2.76 51.20
CA ALA A 2 -23.04 -4.19 51.05
C ALA A 2 -22.09 -4.73 49.97
N GLY A 3 -21.15 -5.56 50.35
CA GLY A 3 -20.22 -6.19 49.43
C GLY A 3 -20.96 -7.08 48.44
N ILE A 4 -20.82 -6.81 47.16
CA ILE A 4 -21.33 -7.68 46.09
C ILE A 4 -20.71 -9.08 46.28
N LYS A 5 -21.55 -10.11 46.51
CA LYS A 5 -21.04 -11.46 46.70
C LYS A 5 -20.34 -11.94 45.43
N LYS A 6 -19.14 -12.53 45.54
CA LYS A 6 -18.32 -13.02 44.40
C LYS A 6 -19.11 -13.88 43.38
N ASN A 7 -20.10 -14.64 43.87
CA ASN A 7 -20.97 -15.51 43.05
C ASN A 7 -21.88 -14.70 42.08
N ASP A 8 -22.35 -13.51 42.51
CA ASP A 8 -23.22 -12.67 41.66
C ASP A 8 -22.45 -12.07 40.51
N PHE A 9 -21.16 -11.72 40.75
CA PHE A 9 -20.30 -11.17 39.70
C PHE A 9 -19.95 -12.20 38.62
N SER A 10 -19.75 -13.48 39.00
CA SER A 10 -19.45 -14.55 38.04
C SER A 10 -20.63 -14.80 37.08
N SER A 11 -21.87 -14.82 37.59
CA SER A 11 -23.06 -14.96 36.74
C SER A 11 -23.29 -13.77 35.82
N MET A 12 -23.05 -12.56 36.32
CA MET A 12 -23.08 -11.32 35.54
C MET A 12 -22.01 -11.31 34.46
N LYS A 13 -20.77 -11.69 34.80
CA LYS A 13 -19.65 -11.81 33.84
C LYS A 13 -20.01 -12.77 32.70
N LYS A 14 -20.52 -13.97 33.03
CA LYS A 14 -20.96 -14.96 32.03
C LYS A 14 -22.09 -14.45 31.15
N LYS A 15 -22.99 -13.63 31.67
CA LYS A 15 -24.12 -13.05 30.93
C LYS A 15 -23.70 -11.90 30.00
N PHE A 16 -22.78 -11.05 30.44
CA PHE A 16 -22.44 -9.79 29.75
C PHE A 16 -21.09 -9.79 29.05
N SER A 17 -20.16 -10.71 29.40
CA SER A 17 -18.88 -10.84 28.70
C SER A 17 -19.04 -11.78 27.50
N LYS A 18 -18.87 -11.22 26.31
CA LYS A 18 -18.80 -11.97 25.05
C LYS A 18 -17.51 -11.55 24.36
N GLU A 19 -16.59 -12.46 24.20
CA GLU A 19 -15.34 -12.24 23.49
C GLU A 19 -15.48 -12.83 22.09
N ALA A 20 -15.12 -12.03 21.07
CA ALA A 20 -15.00 -12.55 19.72
C ALA A 20 -13.63 -13.22 19.57
N GLU A 21 -13.61 -14.41 18.98
CA GLU A 21 -12.38 -15.09 18.62
C GLU A 21 -11.95 -14.63 17.23
N TYR A 22 -10.63 -14.41 17.04
CA TYR A 22 -10.06 -13.97 15.79
C TYR A 22 -9.07 -14.99 15.25
N LYS A 23 -9.01 -15.10 13.92
CA LYS A 23 -7.99 -15.89 13.21
C LYS A 23 -6.61 -15.30 13.52
N PRO A 24 -5.54 -16.14 13.55
CA PRO A 24 -4.17 -15.66 13.73
C PRO A 24 -3.77 -14.60 12.70
N ASP A 25 -2.90 -13.68 13.11
CA ASP A 25 -2.37 -12.68 12.20
C ASP A 25 -1.53 -13.32 11.09
N ARG A 26 -1.83 -12.94 9.85
CA ARG A 26 -1.14 -13.36 8.64
C ARG A 26 -0.76 -12.13 7.84
N PHE A 27 0.29 -12.23 7.05
CA PHE A 27 0.78 -11.14 6.24
C PHE A 27 0.90 -11.57 4.77
N LEU A 28 0.72 -10.62 3.87
CA LEU A 28 1.18 -10.74 2.50
C LEU A 28 2.70 -10.62 2.47
N ASP A 29 3.34 -11.28 1.51
CA ASP A 29 4.79 -11.28 1.37
C ASP A 29 5.20 -10.39 0.17
N LEU A 30 5.91 -9.30 0.47
CA LEU A 30 6.46 -8.40 -0.53
C LEU A 30 7.91 -8.74 -0.92
N GLY A 31 8.44 -9.82 -0.37
CA GLY A 31 9.78 -10.34 -0.60
C GLY A 31 10.80 -10.00 0.48
N ASP A 32 11.92 -10.74 0.49
CA ASP A 32 12.96 -10.66 1.52
C ASP A 32 13.54 -9.26 1.71
N ALA A 33 13.67 -8.49 0.64
CA ALA A 33 14.17 -7.13 0.72
C ALA A 33 13.23 -6.20 1.51
N PHE A 34 11.92 -6.43 1.39
CA PHE A 34 10.93 -5.68 2.15
C PHE A 34 10.92 -6.10 3.63
N LEU A 35 10.99 -7.41 3.89
CA LEU A 35 11.09 -7.96 5.23
C LEU A 35 12.34 -7.44 5.95
N ASP A 36 13.49 -7.45 5.31
CA ASP A 36 14.76 -6.97 5.88
C ASP A 36 14.68 -5.46 6.21
N ALA A 37 14.04 -4.67 5.36
CA ALA A 37 13.94 -3.22 5.55
C ALA A 37 12.93 -2.83 6.63
N THR A 38 11.87 -3.62 6.85
CA THR A 38 10.76 -3.26 7.73
C THR A 38 10.59 -4.19 8.92
N GLY A 39 11.15 -5.41 8.88
CA GLY A 39 10.94 -6.47 9.85
C GLY A 39 9.55 -7.12 9.80
N ILE A 40 8.74 -6.77 8.80
CA ILE A 40 7.40 -7.32 8.57
C ILE A 40 7.32 -7.75 7.11
N PRO A 41 6.77 -8.94 6.78
CA PRO A 41 6.72 -9.42 5.40
C PRO A 41 5.96 -8.49 4.44
N GLY A 42 4.94 -7.80 4.95
CA GLY A 42 4.10 -6.90 4.16
C GLY A 42 2.79 -6.54 4.87
N PRO A 43 1.74 -6.17 4.12
CA PRO A 43 0.43 -5.83 4.65
C PRO A 43 -0.22 -6.97 5.43
N ALA A 44 -0.90 -6.64 6.52
CA ALA A 44 -1.61 -7.60 7.35
C ALA A 44 -2.93 -8.02 6.69
N ILE A 45 -3.15 -9.33 6.55
CA ILE A 45 -4.38 -9.92 5.99
C ILE A 45 -5.52 -9.74 7.00
N GLY A 46 -6.68 -9.30 6.50
CA GLY A 46 -7.86 -9.04 7.34
C GLY A 46 -7.88 -7.65 7.95
N HIS A 47 -7.01 -6.77 7.51
CA HIS A 47 -6.89 -5.40 7.99
C HIS A 47 -6.98 -4.37 6.87
N ILE A 48 -7.25 -3.12 7.26
CA ILE A 48 -6.97 -1.97 6.40
C ILE A 48 -5.50 -1.59 6.59
N ASN A 49 -4.77 -1.60 5.49
CA ASN A 49 -3.36 -1.21 5.44
C ASN A 49 -3.21 0.04 4.57
N MET A 50 -2.20 0.87 4.83
CA MET A 50 -1.94 2.05 4.03
C MET A 50 -0.48 2.11 3.57
N PHE A 51 -0.27 2.35 2.28
CA PHE A 51 1.00 2.74 1.69
C PHE A 51 0.99 4.25 1.48
N LEU A 52 1.72 4.96 2.32
CA LEU A 52 1.83 6.40 2.33
C LEU A 52 3.18 6.82 1.70
N GLY A 53 3.21 7.87 0.90
CA GLY A 53 4.45 8.38 0.34
C GLY A 53 4.22 9.32 -0.85
N HIS A 54 5.23 10.09 -1.22
CA HIS A 54 5.22 10.95 -2.39
C HIS A 54 5.22 10.13 -3.69
N SER A 55 5.12 10.79 -4.85
CA SER A 55 5.21 10.12 -6.14
C SER A 55 6.55 9.42 -6.31
N ASP A 56 6.60 8.34 -7.09
CA ASP A 56 7.80 7.58 -7.47
C ASP A 56 8.58 6.94 -6.29
N THR A 57 7.95 6.75 -5.12
CA THR A 57 8.60 6.16 -3.94
C THR A 57 8.44 4.64 -3.83
N GLY A 58 7.72 3.98 -4.76
CA GLY A 58 7.55 2.52 -4.78
C GLY A 58 6.23 2.00 -4.21
N LYS A 59 5.23 2.86 -3.92
CA LYS A 59 3.92 2.45 -3.40
C LYS A 59 3.17 1.51 -4.34
N THR A 60 3.09 1.86 -5.63
CA THR A 60 2.44 1.00 -6.65
C THR A 60 3.20 -0.31 -6.83
N THR A 61 4.54 -0.30 -6.73
CA THR A 61 5.35 -1.53 -6.70
C THR A 61 4.95 -2.43 -5.54
N ALA A 62 4.80 -1.87 -4.33
CA ALA A 62 4.35 -2.62 -3.15
C ALA A 62 2.92 -3.17 -3.35
N LEU A 63 2.02 -2.39 -3.95
CA LEU A 63 0.66 -2.79 -4.23
C LEU A 63 0.62 -3.97 -5.21
N VAL A 64 1.40 -3.92 -6.30
CA VAL A 64 1.50 -5.02 -7.26
C VAL A 64 2.12 -6.27 -6.63
N LYS A 65 3.19 -6.14 -5.83
CA LYS A 65 3.79 -7.28 -5.10
C LYS A 65 2.80 -7.92 -4.14
N ALA A 66 1.95 -7.12 -3.47
CA ALA A 66 0.86 -7.65 -2.64
C ALA A 66 -0.16 -8.44 -3.46
N ALA A 67 -0.52 -7.95 -4.66
CA ALA A 67 -1.42 -8.66 -5.57
C ALA A 67 -0.82 -9.99 -6.08
N VAL A 68 0.47 -10.00 -6.40
CA VAL A 68 1.20 -11.20 -6.81
C VAL A 68 1.18 -12.28 -5.71
N ASP A 69 1.45 -11.90 -4.47
CA ASP A 69 1.43 -12.84 -3.35
C ASP A 69 -0.01 -13.29 -3.02
N ALA A 70 -1.00 -12.39 -3.17
CA ALA A 70 -2.41 -12.74 -3.02
C ALA A 70 -2.84 -13.83 -4.00
N GLN A 71 -2.49 -13.71 -5.30
CA GLN A 71 -2.77 -14.76 -6.29
C GLN A 71 -2.16 -16.09 -5.88
N LYS A 72 -0.88 -16.11 -5.44
CA LYS A 72 -0.21 -17.32 -4.96
C LYS A 72 -0.90 -17.97 -3.76
N LYS A 73 -1.58 -17.18 -2.93
CA LYS A 73 -2.32 -17.62 -1.75
C LYS A 73 -3.79 -17.95 -2.02
N GLY A 74 -4.26 -17.83 -3.27
CA GLY A 74 -5.67 -18.01 -3.62
C GLY A 74 -6.58 -16.92 -3.09
N ILE A 75 -6.04 -15.73 -2.80
CA ILE A 75 -6.77 -14.53 -2.41
C ILE A 75 -7.04 -13.72 -3.68
N LEU A 76 -8.30 -13.38 -3.94
CA LEU A 76 -8.72 -12.65 -5.13
C LEU A 76 -8.27 -11.19 -5.07
N PRO A 77 -7.35 -10.71 -5.93
CA PRO A 77 -7.02 -9.31 -6.02
C PRO A 77 -8.14 -8.53 -6.71
N VAL A 78 -8.59 -7.43 -6.12
CA VAL A 78 -9.59 -6.52 -6.66
C VAL A 78 -8.98 -5.14 -6.78
N PHE A 79 -8.62 -4.74 -7.99
CA PHE A 79 -7.99 -3.47 -8.27
C PHE A 79 -9.04 -2.36 -8.41
N ILE A 80 -8.84 -1.28 -7.67
CA ILE A 80 -9.62 -0.04 -7.69
C ILE A 80 -8.63 1.07 -8.06
N ILE A 81 -8.56 1.38 -9.35
CA ILE A 81 -7.55 2.28 -9.90
C ILE A 81 -8.21 3.59 -10.29
N THR A 82 -7.99 4.61 -9.47
CA THR A 82 -8.55 5.94 -9.67
C THR A 82 -7.55 6.94 -10.27
N GLU A 83 -6.27 6.59 -10.31
CA GLU A 83 -5.28 7.29 -11.10
C GLU A 83 -5.18 6.61 -12.47
N GLN A 84 -5.48 7.31 -13.57
CA GLN A 84 -5.50 6.76 -14.94
C GLN A 84 -4.07 6.45 -15.47
N LYS A 85 -3.26 5.77 -14.65
CA LYS A 85 -1.83 5.50 -14.91
C LYS A 85 -1.44 4.03 -14.75
N TRP A 86 -2.44 3.12 -14.71
CA TRP A 86 -2.15 1.71 -14.53
C TRP A 86 -1.40 1.12 -15.72
N ASN A 87 -0.36 0.36 -15.45
CA ASN A 87 0.46 -0.30 -16.46
C ASN A 87 0.51 -1.82 -16.19
N TRP A 88 -0.21 -2.57 -17.01
CA TRP A 88 -0.25 -4.03 -16.93
C TRP A 88 1.10 -4.69 -17.23
N ASP A 89 1.87 -4.15 -18.20
CA ASP A 89 3.19 -4.71 -18.53
C ASP A 89 4.13 -4.64 -17.34
N HIS A 90 4.06 -3.55 -16.56
CA HIS A 90 4.81 -3.42 -15.31
C HIS A 90 4.34 -4.41 -14.25
N ALA A 91 3.03 -4.64 -14.11
CA ALA A 91 2.49 -5.62 -13.17
C ALA A 91 2.93 -7.05 -13.52
N VAL A 92 2.86 -7.42 -14.80
CA VAL A 92 3.32 -8.72 -15.31
C VAL A 92 4.83 -8.89 -15.12
N LEU A 93 5.61 -7.83 -15.36
CA LEU A 93 7.06 -7.85 -15.14
C LEU A 93 7.43 -8.15 -13.68
N MET A 94 6.61 -7.72 -12.72
CA MET A 94 6.76 -8.03 -11.30
C MET A 94 6.23 -9.41 -10.90
N GLY A 95 5.68 -10.17 -11.83
CA GLY A 95 5.19 -11.53 -11.63
C GLY A 95 3.68 -11.67 -11.44
N PHE A 96 2.90 -10.59 -11.70
CA PHE A 96 1.43 -10.71 -11.67
C PHE A 96 0.95 -11.58 -12.86
N ASN A 97 0.18 -12.62 -12.55
CA ASN A 97 -0.39 -13.49 -13.58
C ASN A 97 -1.72 -12.90 -14.06
N LYS A 98 -1.67 -12.26 -15.23
CA LYS A 98 -2.85 -11.68 -15.88
C LYS A 98 -3.67 -12.71 -16.66
N GLU A 99 -3.04 -13.82 -17.07
CA GLU A 99 -3.65 -14.83 -17.95
C GLU A 99 -4.64 -15.74 -17.20
N ASP A 100 -4.49 -15.88 -15.87
CA ASP A 100 -5.37 -16.72 -15.04
C ASP A 100 -6.78 -16.13 -14.86
N ASP A 101 -7.04 -14.90 -15.29
CA ASP A 101 -8.29 -14.17 -15.03
C ASP A 101 -8.74 -14.15 -13.55
N PHE A 102 -7.83 -14.53 -12.63
CA PHE A 102 -8.08 -14.55 -11.20
C PHE A 102 -7.81 -13.19 -10.58
N TYR A 103 -8.58 -12.18 -11.00
CA TYR A 103 -8.58 -10.82 -10.46
C TYR A 103 -9.82 -10.06 -10.93
N LEU A 104 -10.17 -8.98 -10.21
CA LEU A 104 -11.11 -7.97 -10.67
C LEU A 104 -10.37 -6.65 -10.88
N PHE A 105 -10.78 -5.89 -11.87
CA PHE A 105 -10.20 -4.59 -12.18
C PHE A 105 -11.28 -3.59 -12.54
N ASN A 106 -11.32 -2.47 -11.82
CA ASN A 106 -12.20 -1.36 -12.15
C ASN A 106 -11.45 -0.03 -12.02
N SER A 107 -11.53 0.80 -13.05
CA SER A 107 -10.94 2.14 -13.10
C SER A 107 -11.96 3.22 -13.51
N ASP A 108 -13.24 2.86 -13.54
CA ASP A 108 -14.33 3.74 -13.96
C ASP A 108 -15.06 4.30 -12.73
N PHE A 109 -14.39 5.24 -12.06
CA PHE A 109 -14.92 5.91 -10.88
C PHE A 109 -14.78 7.42 -10.98
N ASP A 110 -15.90 8.13 -10.85
CA ASP A 110 -15.95 9.59 -10.82
C ASP A 110 -15.83 10.16 -9.40
N TYR A 111 -16.31 9.42 -8.41
CA TYR A 111 -16.35 9.89 -7.02
C TYR A 111 -16.29 8.74 -6.00
N ILE A 112 -15.95 9.09 -4.76
CA ILE A 112 -15.65 8.16 -3.65
C ILE A 112 -16.78 7.18 -3.37
N GLU A 113 -18.04 7.63 -3.43
CA GLU A 113 -19.20 6.80 -3.11
C GLU A 113 -19.33 5.61 -4.08
N GLN A 114 -19.01 5.80 -5.39
CA GLN A 114 -19.00 4.67 -6.34
C GLN A 114 -17.97 3.60 -5.96
N ILE A 115 -16.81 4.01 -5.44
CA ILE A 115 -15.77 3.08 -4.99
C ILE A 115 -16.25 2.27 -3.79
N THR A 116 -16.86 2.95 -2.83
CA THR A 116 -17.35 2.28 -1.61
C THR A 116 -18.54 1.37 -1.90
N ASP A 117 -19.40 1.76 -2.84
CA ASP A 117 -20.51 0.93 -3.30
C ASP A 117 -19.98 -0.31 -4.04
N PHE A 118 -19.00 -0.17 -4.93
CA PHE A 118 -18.32 -1.28 -5.59
C PHE A 118 -17.68 -2.27 -4.59
N ILE A 119 -16.95 -1.78 -3.58
CA ILE A 119 -16.40 -2.66 -2.53
C ILE A 119 -17.52 -3.43 -1.83
N ASN A 120 -18.64 -2.77 -1.50
CA ASN A 120 -19.77 -3.40 -0.86
C ASN A 120 -20.47 -4.43 -1.77
N GLU A 121 -20.62 -4.16 -3.06
CA GLU A 121 -21.16 -5.10 -4.04
C GLU A 121 -20.31 -6.37 -4.13
N VAL A 122 -18.99 -6.25 -4.20
CA VAL A 122 -18.06 -7.39 -4.22
C VAL A 122 -18.16 -8.20 -2.92
N LEU A 123 -18.26 -7.53 -1.76
CA LEU A 123 -18.44 -8.22 -0.47
C LEU A 123 -19.81 -8.90 -0.36
N VAL A 124 -20.88 -8.34 -0.93
CA VAL A 124 -22.19 -8.98 -0.99
C VAL A 124 -22.16 -10.20 -1.92
N ALA A 125 -21.50 -10.14 -3.06
CA ALA A 125 -21.29 -11.27 -3.96
C ALA A 125 -20.54 -12.42 -3.25
N GLN A 126 -19.53 -12.09 -2.43
CA GLN A 126 -18.84 -13.07 -1.58
C GLN A 126 -19.79 -13.72 -0.56
N GLU A 127 -20.63 -12.93 0.13
CA GLU A 127 -21.60 -13.43 1.12
C GLU A 127 -22.65 -14.35 0.47
N LYS A 128 -23.00 -14.12 -0.79
CA LYS A 128 -23.90 -14.98 -1.58
C LYS A 128 -23.22 -16.23 -2.14
N GLY A 129 -21.90 -16.36 -2.01
CA GLY A 129 -21.14 -17.48 -2.54
C GLY A 129 -20.77 -17.35 -4.03
N GLU A 130 -21.02 -16.21 -4.66
CA GLU A 130 -20.64 -15.94 -6.05
C GLU A 130 -19.13 -15.74 -6.18
N ILE A 131 -18.46 -15.26 -5.10
CA ILE A 131 -17.02 -15.11 -4.98
C ILE A 131 -16.54 -15.95 -3.78
N PRO A 132 -16.23 -17.25 -3.97
CA PRO A 132 -15.87 -18.15 -2.86
C PRO A 132 -14.37 -18.05 -2.48
N HIS A 133 -13.84 -16.85 -2.31
CA HIS A 133 -12.42 -16.57 -2.03
C HIS A 133 -12.24 -15.50 -0.96
N ASP A 134 -11.12 -15.53 -0.24
CA ASP A 134 -10.61 -14.36 0.47
C ASP A 134 -10.38 -13.24 -0.55
N ILE A 135 -10.59 -11.97 -0.18
CA ILE A 135 -10.47 -10.84 -1.11
C ILE A 135 -9.41 -9.85 -0.61
N LEU A 136 -8.59 -9.38 -1.56
CA LEU A 136 -7.67 -8.27 -1.38
C LEU A 136 -8.10 -7.08 -2.24
N PHE A 137 -8.68 -6.06 -1.63
CA PHE A 137 -8.95 -4.79 -2.28
C PHE A 137 -7.68 -3.94 -2.34
N LEU A 138 -7.39 -3.37 -3.51
CA LEU A 138 -6.20 -2.61 -3.84
C LEU A 138 -6.62 -1.26 -4.41
N TRP A 139 -6.63 -0.21 -3.59
CA TRP A 139 -7.08 1.13 -3.99
C TRP A 139 -5.91 2.07 -4.22
N ASP A 140 -5.65 2.42 -5.48
CA ASP A 140 -4.61 3.36 -5.93
C ASP A 140 -5.25 4.52 -6.74
N SER A 141 -5.41 5.72 -6.18
CA SER A 141 -5.07 6.17 -4.83
C SER A 141 -6.25 6.94 -4.19
N VAL A 142 -6.25 7.00 -2.87
CA VAL A 142 -7.18 7.87 -2.15
C VAL A 142 -6.82 9.34 -2.38
N GLY A 143 -7.82 10.16 -2.69
CA GLY A 143 -7.65 11.59 -2.94
C GLY A 143 -7.42 11.95 -4.41
N SER A 144 -7.47 10.99 -5.33
CA SER A 144 -7.49 11.20 -6.77
C SER A 144 -8.89 11.52 -7.30
N VAL A 145 -9.94 11.08 -6.59
CA VAL A 145 -11.34 11.38 -6.92
C VAL A 145 -12.04 12.13 -5.78
N PRO A 146 -12.97 13.06 -6.10
CA PRO A 146 -13.74 13.80 -5.10
C PRO A 146 -14.89 12.96 -4.53
N CYS A 147 -15.59 13.44 -3.50
CA CYS A 147 -16.92 12.93 -3.16
C CYS A 147 -17.97 13.45 -4.16
N LYS A 148 -19.13 12.80 -4.23
CA LYS A 148 -20.22 13.14 -5.15
C LYS A 148 -20.64 14.60 -5.06
N MET A 149 -20.79 15.15 -3.86
CA MET A 149 -21.14 16.56 -3.66
C MET A 149 -20.11 17.52 -4.28
N THR A 150 -18.83 17.21 -4.12
CA THR A 150 -17.75 18.02 -4.72
C THR A 150 -17.72 17.85 -6.24
N PHE A 151 -17.94 16.64 -6.75
CA PHE A 151 -18.02 16.34 -8.18
C PHE A 151 -19.16 17.11 -8.86
N GLU A 152 -20.33 17.16 -8.22
CA GLU A 152 -21.51 17.91 -8.70
C GLU A 152 -21.40 19.45 -8.51
N GLY A 153 -20.27 19.95 -7.98
CA GLY A 153 -20.07 21.38 -7.75
C GLY A 153 -20.85 21.97 -6.56
N LYS A 154 -21.41 21.11 -5.69
CA LYS A 154 -22.24 21.48 -4.52
C LYS A 154 -21.47 21.55 -3.20
N GLY A 155 -20.18 21.14 -3.20
CA GLY A 155 -19.38 21.04 -1.98
C GLY A 155 -17.91 21.37 -2.19
N GLY A 156 -17.20 21.66 -1.07
CA GLY A 156 -15.77 21.91 -1.05
C GLY A 156 -14.96 20.65 -0.67
N LYS A 157 -13.62 20.76 -0.74
CA LYS A 157 -12.70 19.66 -0.42
C LYS A 157 -12.87 19.04 0.97
N GLN A 158 -13.39 19.78 1.94
CA GLN A 158 -13.67 19.27 3.29
C GLN A 158 -14.71 18.14 3.31
N HIS A 159 -15.64 18.10 2.35
CA HIS A 159 -16.64 17.05 2.26
C HIS A 159 -16.02 15.69 1.89
N ASN A 160 -14.91 15.68 1.14
CA ASN A 160 -14.20 14.44 0.80
C ASN A 160 -13.74 13.70 2.06
N ALA A 161 -13.16 14.42 3.03
CA ALA A 161 -12.70 13.82 4.28
C ALA A 161 -13.87 13.27 5.13
N SER A 162 -15.00 13.99 5.15
CA SER A 162 -16.19 13.57 5.88
C SER A 162 -16.81 12.29 5.27
N VAL A 163 -16.92 12.23 3.94
CA VAL A 163 -17.44 11.04 3.23
C VAL A 163 -16.52 9.85 3.42
N LEU A 164 -15.21 10.03 3.32
CA LEU A 164 -14.24 8.95 3.59
C LEU A 164 -14.32 8.46 5.05
N ALA A 165 -14.53 9.38 6.01
CA ALA A 165 -14.71 9.02 7.41
C ALA A 165 -15.95 8.14 7.64
N ASP A 166 -17.07 8.53 7.06
CA ASP A 166 -18.33 7.80 7.15
C ASP A 166 -18.22 6.43 6.46
N LYS A 167 -17.87 6.42 5.19
CA LYS A 167 -17.90 5.21 4.36
C LYS A 167 -16.83 4.19 4.76
N ILE A 168 -15.58 4.62 4.97
CA ILE A 168 -14.50 3.71 5.37
C ILE A 168 -14.58 3.39 6.85
N GLY A 169 -14.78 4.40 7.71
CA GLY A 169 -14.76 4.21 9.17
C GLY A 169 -15.92 3.39 9.68
N MET A 170 -17.15 3.68 9.26
CA MET A 170 -18.37 3.04 9.78
C MET A 170 -18.82 1.82 8.95
N GLY A 171 -18.56 1.81 7.64
CA GLY A 171 -19.00 0.75 6.74
C GLY A 171 -17.93 -0.31 6.47
N ILE A 172 -16.95 0.07 5.65
CA ILE A 172 -15.95 -0.87 5.12
C ILE A 172 -15.07 -1.45 6.23
N ASN A 173 -14.62 -0.63 7.19
CA ASN A 173 -13.75 -1.11 8.26
C ASN A 173 -14.36 -2.26 9.07
N GLN A 174 -15.65 -2.18 9.41
CA GLN A 174 -16.31 -3.25 10.15
C GLN A 174 -16.38 -4.56 9.34
N ARG A 175 -16.62 -4.48 8.03
CA ARG A 175 -16.67 -5.65 7.14
C ARG A 175 -15.28 -6.26 6.93
N ILE A 176 -14.24 -5.44 6.76
CA ILE A 176 -12.86 -5.90 6.62
C ILE A 176 -12.36 -6.49 7.94
N SER A 177 -12.33 -5.71 9.03
CA SER A 177 -11.82 -6.15 10.33
C SER A 177 -12.66 -7.28 10.94
N GLY A 178 -13.98 -7.24 10.73
CA GLY A 178 -14.91 -8.28 11.17
C GLY A 178 -14.74 -9.62 10.45
N SER A 179 -14.17 -9.62 9.24
CA SER A 179 -13.91 -10.84 8.47
C SER A 179 -12.84 -11.76 9.10
N ARG A 180 -12.05 -11.23 10.04
CA ARG A 180 -11.05 -12.00 10.80
C ARG A 180 -11.64 -12.88 11.88
N ARG A 181 -12.90 -12.72 12.22
CA ARG A 181 -13.55 -13.57 13.24
C ARG A 181 -13.53 -15.03 12.80
N THR A 182 -13.36 -15.94 13.75
CA THR A 182 -13.32 -17.39 13.50
C THR A 182 -14.64 -17.95 12.94
N ASP A 183 -15.76 -17.26 13.18
CA ASP A 183 -17.07 -17.61 12.64
C ASP A 183 -17.30 -17.17 11.17
N LYS A 184 -16.32 -16.47 10.56
CA LYS A 184 -16.37 -16.04 9.17
C LYS A 184 -15.57 -16.99 8.27
N THR A 185 -16.16 -17.38 7.14
CA THR A 185 -15.50 -18.28 6.16
C THR A 185 -14.32 -17.56 5.51
N TYR A 186 -14.52 -16.34 5.02
CA TYR A 186 -13.53 -15.59 4.26
C TYR A 186 -12.92 -14.46 5.09
N THR A 187 -11.70 -14.06 4.70
CA THR A 187 -10.98 -12.94 5.29
C THR A 187 -10.71 -11.90 4.21
N ASN A 188 -11.15 -10.66 4.45
CA ASN A 188 -11.04 -9.58 3.49
C ASN A 188 -10.00 -8.54 3.93
N THR A 189 -9.22 -8.05 3.00
CA THR A 189 -8.11 -7.11 3.23
C THR A 189 -8.30 -5.89 2.34
N LEU A 190 -7.95 -4.72 2.83
CA LEU A 190 -7.90 -3.49 2.03
C LEU A 190 -6.51 -2.86 2.14
N ILE A 191 -5.89 -2.59 1.00
CA ILE A 191 -4.69 -1.77 0.89
C ILE A 191 -5.07 -0.46 0.21
N ILE A 192 -4.73 0.64 0.87
CA ILE A 192 -4.97 2.00 0.39
C ILE A 192 -3.61 2.63 0.07
N VAL A 193 -3.42 3.06 -1.16
CA VAL A 193 -2.31 3.94 -1.54
C VAL A 193 -2.71 5.38 -1.28
N ASN A 194 -1.82 6.14 -0.62
CA ASN A 194 -2.09 7.53 -0.27
C ASN A 194 -0.83 8.40 -0.35
N GLN A 195 -1.04 9.70 -0.42
CA GLN A 195 0.03 10.70 -0.42
C GLN A 195 0.03 11.48 0.88
N PRO A 196 1.21 11.84 1.43
CA PRO A 196 1.30 12.72 2.58
C PRO A 196 0.86 14.13 2.17
N TRP A 197 0.26 14.81 3.13
CA TRP A 197 -0.07 16.22 3.04
C TRP A 197 0.49 16.93 4.27
N VAL A 198 1.18 18.03 4.04
CA VAL A 198 1.75 18.85 5.11
C VAL A 198 0.74 19.90 5.51
N GLU A 199 0.24 19.82 6.73
CA GLU A 199 -0.56 20.87 7.34
C GLU A 199 0.38 21.87 8.03
N LEU A 200 0.40 23.09 7.52
CA LEU A 200 1.15 24.16 8.14
C LEU A 200 0.48 24.51 9.48
N PRO A 201 1.23 24.72 10.55
CA PRO A 201 0.68 25.11 11.82
C PRO A 201 0.13 26.55 11.76
N ASP A 202 -0.96 26.80 12.47
CA ASP A 202 -1.52 28.17 12.64
C ASP A 202 -0.53 29.10 13.33
N ASN A 203 0.39 28.56 14.11
CA ASN A 203 1.46 29.30 14.77
C ASN A 203 2.74 29.20 13.94
N PRO A 204 3.40 30.34 13.54
CA PRO A 204 4.65 30.33 12.76
C PRO A 204 5.81 29.54 13.39
N PHE A 205 5.78 29.34 14.70
CA PHE A 205 6.78 28.54 15.44
C PHE A 205 6.38 27.07 15.64
N GLY A 206 5.20 26.67 15.15
CA GLY A 206 4.72 25.28 15.24
C GLY A 206 5.44 24.37 14.27
N GLN A 207 5.50 23.08 14.61
CA GLN A 207 6.01 22.07 13.68
C GLN A 207 4.91 21.68 12.69
N PRO A 208 5.22 21.59 11.37
CA PRO A 208 4.29 21.07 10.37
C PRO A 208 3.83 19.67 10.73
N LYS A 209 2.51 19.42 10.65
CA LYS A 209 1.94 18.09 10.86
C LYS A 209 1.75 17.40 9.51
N ILE A 210 2.18 16.16 9.45
CA ILE A 210 2.00 15.34 8.26
C ILE A 210 0.75 14.52 8.45
N LYS A 211 -0.17 14.67 7.50
CA LYS A 211 -1.44 13.97 7.44
C LYS A 211 -1.52 13.16 6.13
N ALA A 212 -2.29 12.10 6.14
CA ALA A 212 -2.68 11.42 4.92
C ALA A 212 -3.78 12.23 4.21
N LYS A 213 -3.76 12.29 2.87
CA LYS A 213 -4.89 12.87 2.11
C LYS A 213 -6.18 12.14 2.46
N GLY A 214 -7.31 12.84 2.46
CA GLY A 214 -8.61 12.24 2.80
C GLY A 214 -8.95 12.26 4.30
N GLY A 215 -8.12 12.91 5.12
CA GLY A 215 -8.41 13.18 6.54
C GLY A 215 -7.95 12.11 7.51
N GLU A 216 -8.18 12.35 8.81
CA GLU A 216 -7.71 11.50 9.91
C GLU A 216 -8.40 10.12 9.95
N ALA A 217 -9.62 10.01 9.43
CA ALA A 217 -10.37 8.76 9.49
C ALA A 217 -9.67 7.60 8.78
N ILE A 218 -9.03 7.84 7.64
CA ILE A 218 -8.27 6.81 6.91
C ILE A 218 -7.08 6.36 7.75
N TRP A 219 -6.37 7.31 8.36
CA TRP A 219 -5.26 7.01 9.27
C TRP A 219 -5.71 6.21 10.47
N LEU A 220 -6.80 6.62 11.13
CA LEU A 220 -7.32 5.95 12.33
C LEU A 220 -7.77 4.53 12.05
N ASN A 221 -8.43 4.30 10.91
CA ASN A 221 -8.91 2.98 10.52
C ASN A 221 -7.84 2.05 9.93
N SER A 222 -6.70 2.58 9.50
CA SER A 222 -5.58 1.74 9.06
C SER A 222 -4.89 1.09 10.26
N SER A 223 -4.74 -0.23 10.23
CA SER A 223 -4.05 -0.99 11.30
C SER A 223 -2.54 -0.98 11.12
N LEU A 224 -2.06 -0.92 9.88
CA LEU A 224 -0.66 -0.91 9.51
C LEU A 224 -0.41 0.15 8.44
N VAL A 225 0.57 1.02 8.68
CA VAL A 225 0.91 2.13 7.79
C VAL A 225 2.40 2.11 7.49
N PHE A 226 2.74 1.95 6.22
CA PHE A 226 4.10 2.05 5.70
C PHE A 226 4.29 3.41 5.03
N LEU A 227 5.33 4.14 5.42
CA LEU A 227 5.77 5.35 4.73
C LEU A 227 6.92 5.02 3.79
N PHE A 228 6.73 5.32 2.51
CA PHE A 228 7.74 5.22 1.46
C PHE A 228 8.32 6.62 1.19
N GLY A 229 9.62 6.76 1.38
CA GLY A 229 10.32 8.03 1.29
C GLY A 229 10.35 8.78 2.62
N ASN A 230 10.55 10.08 2.55
CA ASN A 230 10.53 10.97 3.70
C ASN A 230 9.16 11.59 3.89
N GLN A 231 8.94 12.14 5.06
CA GLN A 231 7.68 12.82 5.37
C GLN A 231 7.54 14.15 4.61
N LYS A 232 8.62 14.88 4.39
CA LYS A 232 8.61 16.21 3.79
C LYS A 232 8.93 16.22 2.29
N GLY A 233 9.40 15.13 1.73
CA GLY A 233 9.78 15.02 0.31
C GLY A 233 9.85 13.57 -0.13
N ALA A 234 10.13 13.31 -1.41
CA ALA A 234 10.23 11.95 -1.92
C ALA A 234 11.35 11.15 -1.22
N GLY A 235 12.45 11.80 -0.83
CA GLY A 235 13.57 11.15 -0.15
C GLY A 235 14.13 9.95 -0.91
N THR A 236 14.08 10.01 -2.25
CA THR A 236 14.49 8.94 -3.14
C THR A 236 15.75 9.30 -3.87
N THR A 237 16.69 8.37 -3.98
CA THR A 237 17.84 8.49 -4.88
C THR A 237 17.52 7.73 -6.16
N LYS A 238 17.37 8.45 -7.27
CA LYS A 238 17.14 7.83 -8.59
C LYS A 238 18.45 7.26 -9.13
N ILE A 239 18.41 6.02 -9.59
CA ILE A 239 19.53 5.35 -10.23
C ILE A 239 19.25 5.31 -11.72
N LYS A 240 20.10 5.98 -12.46
CA LYS A 240 20.03 6.06 -13.93
C LYS A 240 21.06 5.18 -14.56
N ILE A 241 20.69 4.56 -15.66
CA ILE A 241 21.60 3.95 -16.61
C ILE A 241 21.78 4.88 -17.80
N THR A 242 23.01 5.02 -18.25
CA THR A 242 23.39 5.91 -19.36
C THR A 242 23.96 5.09 -20.48
N ARG A 243 23.48 5.31 -21.70
CA ARG A 243 24.05 4.78 -22.95
C ARG A 243 23.93 5.85 -24.05
N ASN A 244 24.96 6.05 -24.83
CA ASN A 244 24.96 7.00 -25.96
C ASN A 244 24.48 8.41 -25.56
N LYS A 245 24.89 8.90 -24.36
CA LYS A 245 24.47 10.19 -23.77
C LYS A 245 22.97 10.28 -23.43
N ARG A 246 22.21 9.17 -23.48
CA ARG A 246 20.82 9.09 -23.04
C ARG A 246 20.76 8.47 -21.66
N ASP A 247 20.14 9.16 -20.72
CA ASP A 247 19.91 8.68 -19.35
C ASP A 247 18.48 8.11 -19.24
N VAL A 248 18.33 6.96 -18.60
CA VAL A 248 17.05 6.33 -18.32
C VAL A 248 16.99 5.97 -16.82
N ASN A 249 15.88 6.29 -16.15
CA ASN A 249 15.66 5.84 -14.79
C ASN A 249 15.51 4.31 -14.76
N PHE A 250 16.35 3.65 -13.97
CA PHE A 250 16.40 2.18 -13.91
C PHE A 250 15.96 1.62 -12.57
N ALA A 251 16.28 2.32 -11.49
CA ALA A 251 15.89 1.96 -10.14
C ALA A 251 15.80 3.21 -9.25
N SER A 252 15.26 3.07 -8.05
CA SER A 252 15.34 4.12 -7.04
C SER A 252 15.56 3.53 -5.66
N ARG A 253 16.46 4.14 -4.89
CA ARG A 253 16.63 3.82 -3.48
C ARG A 253 15.68 4.68 -2.66
N THR A 254 14.85 4.04 -1.85
CA THR A 254 13.81 4.68 -1.06
C THR A 254 13.96 4.28 0.42
N LYS A 255 13.75 5.23 1.31
CA LYS A 255 13.55 4.96 2.72
C LYS A 255 12.17 4.34 2.93
N ILE A 256 12.05 3.41 3.88
CA ILE A 256 10.77 2.85 4.28
C ILE A 256 10.67 2.83 5.80
N SER A 257 9.53 3.22 6.33
CA SER A 257 9.27 3.30 7.77
C SER A 257 7.89 2.74 8.10
N ILE A 258 7.76 2.12 9.28
CA ILE A 258 6.45 1.76 9.83
C ILE A 258 5.98 2.89 10.72
N MET A 259 4.97 3.64 10.24
CA MET A 259 4.40 4.78 10.96
C MET A 259 3.35 4.38 11.98
N LYS A 260 2.70 3.24 11.76
CA LYS A 260 1.65 2.69 12.65
C LYS A 260 1.62 1.18 12.51
N ASN A 261 1.58 0.48 13.65
CA ASN A 261 1.38 -0.95 13.69
C ASN A 261 0.52 -1.35 14.90
N HIS A 262 -0.76 -1.54 14.66
CA HIS A 262 -1.73 -2.03 15.65
C HIS A 262 -2.02 -3.53 15.47
N VAL A 263 -1.27 -4.23 14.63
CA VAL A 263 -1.43 -5.67 14.39
C VAL A 263 -0.66 -6.45 15.46
N ASN A 264 0.65 -6.22 15.55
CA ASN A 264 1.52 -6.94 16.51
C ASN A 264 2.41 -6.01 17.33
N GLY A 265 2.28 -4.68 17.15
CA GLY A 265 3.02 -3.69 17.94
C GLY A 265 4.53 -3.63 17.64
N ILE A 266 5.03 -4.38 16.67
CA ILE A 266 6.45 -4.37 16.31
C ILE A 266 6.76 -3.05 15.60
N GLY A 267 7.68 -2.28 16.16
CA GLY A 267 8.25 -1.08 15.56
C GLY A 267 9.68 -1.36 15.11
N PHE A 268 10.04 -0.85 13.94
CA PHE A 268 11.40 -0.95 13.42
C PHE A 268 11.97 0.43 13.17
N ALA A 269 13.30 0.51 13.26
CA ALA A 269 14.02 1.66 12.71
C ALA A 269 13.75 1.76 11.20
N ASP A 270 13.89 2.97 10.69
CA ASP A 270 13.73 3.22 9.26
C ASP A 270 14.72 2.38 8.43
N GLY A 271 14.20 1.59 7.52
CA GLY A 271 14.99 0.82 6.56
C GLY A 271 15.16 1.54 5.23
N LYS A 272 16.01 0.98 4.38
CA LYS A 272 16.17 1.41 2.98
C LYS A 272 15.90 0.22 2.07
N ILE A 273 15.26 0.49 0.94
CA ILE A 273 14.91 -0.51 -0.05
C ILE A 273 15.22 0.03 -1.45
N MET A 274 15.65 -0.84 -2.34
CA MET A 274 15.80 -0.52 -3.75
C MET A 274 14.53 -0.92 -4.49
N VAL A 275 13.89 0.05 -5.13
CA VAL A 275 12.73 -0.16 -6.00
C VAL A 275 13.22 -0.35 -7.43
N THR A 276 12.92 -1.48 -8.03
CA THR A 276 13.30 -1.85 -9.40
C THR A 276 12.07 -2.14 -10.24
N PRO A 277 12.19 -2.24 -11.57
CA PRO A 277 11.10 -2.66 -12.45
C PRO A 277 10.52 -4.04 -12.12
N HIS A 278 11.30 -4.94 -11.51
CA HIS A 278 10.87 -6.29 -11.13
C HIS A 278 10.41 -6.40 -9.66
N GLY A 279 10.39 -5.30 -8.92
CA GLY A 279 10.00 -5.28 -7.50
C GLY A 279 11.09 -4.72 -6.60
N PHE A 280 11.27 -5.33 -5.43
CA PHE A 280 12.19 -4.84 -4.40
C PHE A 280 13.49 -5.61 -4.37
N MET A 281 14.60 -4.89 -4.17
CA MET A 281 15.92 -5.42 -3.86
C MET A 281 16.43 -4.83 -2.56
N LYS A 282 17.36 -5.52 -1.89
CA LYS A 282 18.05 -4.99 -0.71
C LYS A 282 18.87 -3.76 -1.09
N ALA A 283 18.66 -2.66 -0.39
CA ALA A 283 19.54 -1.52 -0.48
C ALA A 283 20.85 -1.84 0.27
N LYS A 284 21.98 -1.62 -0.36
CA LYS A 284 23.31 -1.82 0.22
C LYS A 284 24.06 -0.50 0.31
N GLU A 285 25.18 -0.47 1.03
CA GLU A 285 25.98 0.73 1.11
C GLU A 285 26.90 0.87 -0.11
N SER A 286 27.00 2.11 -0.59
CA SER A 286 27.72 2.63 -1.76
C SER A 286 28.49 1.68 -2.71
N ALA A 287 29.56 1.02 -2.31
CA ALA A 287 30.33 0.15 -3.21
C ALA A 287 29.61 -1.16 -3.56
N GLU A 288 28.98 -1.80 -2.55
CA GLU A 288 28.23 -3.03 -2.74
C GLU A 288 26.91 -2.78 -3.49
N GLU A 289 26.30 -1.60 -3.32
CA GLU A 289 25.10 -1.20 -4.05
C GLU A 289 25.39 -1.12 -5.55
N LYS A 290 26.54 -0.52 -5.94
CA LYS A 290 26.95 -0.44 -7.35
C LYS A 290 27.08 -1.85 -7.97
N ILE A 291 27.72 -2.78 -7.27
CA ILE A 291 27.88 -4.18 -7.72
C ILE A 291 26.50 -4.83 -7.88
N SER A 292 25.63 -4.71 -6.89
CA SER A 292 24.28 -5.31 -6.92
C SER A 292 23.43 -4.77 -8.07
N ILE A 293 23.53 -3.46 -8.38
CA ILE A 293 22.83 -2.85 -9.51
C ILE A 293 23.40 -3.35 -10.84
N GLN A 294 24.71 -3.52 -10.94
CA GLN A 294 25.34 -4.06 -12.14
C GLN A 294 24.97 -5.53 -12.38
N GLU A 295 24.92 -6.34 -11.31
CA GLU A 295 24.44 -7.73 -11.37
C GLU A 295 22.98 -7.79 -11.81
N TYR A 296 22.11 -6.99 -11.20
CA TYR A 296 20.72 -6.88 -11.60
C TYR A 296 20.57 -6.42 -13.05
N ALA A 297 21.36 -5.45 -13.50
CA ALA A 297 21.36 -5.03 -14.90
C ALA A 297 21.80 -6.14 -15.85
N LYS A 298 22.81 -6.93 -15.46
CA LYS A 298 23.30 -8.08 -16.25
C LYS A 298 22.23 -9.15 -16.43
N GLU A 299 21.43 -9.41 -15.40
CA GLU A 299 20.33 -10.37 -15.45
C GLU A 299 19.13 -9.86 -16.26
N ASN A 300 19.05 -8.55 -16.53
CA ASN A 300 17.89 -7.88 -17.14
C ASN A 300 18.25 -7.11 -18.43
N LEU A 301 19.25 -7.56 -19.21
CA LEU A 301 19.70 -6.89 -20.43
C LEU A 301 18.61 -6.77 -21.51
N ASP A 302 17.70 -7.74 -21.59
CA ASP A 302 16.56 -7.68 -22.52
C ASP A 302 15.58 -6.54 -22.17
N TYR A 303 15.31 -6.36 -20.88
CA TYR A 303 14.52 -5.22 -20.40
C TYR A 303 15.20 -3.89 -20.68
N ILE A 304 16.51 -3.80 -20.40
CA ILE A 304 17.33 -2.61 -20.67
C ILE A 304 17.37 -2.29 -22.17
N SER A 305 17.50 -3.31 -23.00
CA SER A 305 17.45 -3.15 -24.47
C SER A 305 16.13 -2.51 -24.91
N LYS A 306 15.00 -2.92 -24.34
CA LYS A 306 13.69 -2.31 -24.62
C LYS A 306 13.64 -0.86 -24.18
N LEU A 307 14.24 -0.50 -23.03
CA LEU A 307 14.26 0.89 -22.53
C LEU A 307 15.05 1.83 -23.47
N PHE A 308 16.13 1.35 -24.05
CA PHE A 308 16.94 2.13 -25.00
C PHE A 308 16.42 2.04 -26.44
N GLY A 309 15.57 1.08 -26.76
CA GLY A 309 15.10 0.79 -28.13
C GLY A 309 16.20 0.22 -29.03
N GLU A 310 17.29 -0.30 -28.44
CA GLU A 310 18.43 -0.89 -29.14
C GLU A 310 19.02 -2.03 -28.30
N LYS A 311 19.62 -3.01 -28.96
CA LYS A 311 20.20 -4.18 -28.29
C LYS A 311 21.38 -3.78 -27.41
N VAL A 312 21.33 -4.14 -26.13
CA VAL A 312 22.43 -4.07 -25.16
C VAL A 312 22.89 -5.51 -24.90
N THR A 313 24.16 -5.78 -25.11
CA THR A 313 24.72 -7.14 -25.00
C THR A 313 25.55 -7.33 -23.76
N ASP A 314 26.10 -6.26 -23.22
CA ASP A 314 26.94 -6.29 -22.02
C ASP A 314 26.74 -5.05 -21.13
N VAL A 315 26.85 -5.25 -19.82
CA VAL A 315 26.73 -4.17 -18.82
C VAL A 315 27.84 -3.12 -18.93
N SER A 316 29.00 -3.48 -19.50
CA SER A 316 30.10 -2.54 -19.75
C SER A 316 29.74 -1.43 -20.74
N GLU A 317 28.69 -1.62 -21.56
CA GLU A 317 28.16 -0.58 -22.45
C GLU A 317 27.37 0.51 -21.70
N LEU A 318 27.11 0.31 -20.42
CA LEU A 318 26.22 1.15 -19.58
C LEU A 318 27.02 1.97 -18.57
N GLY A 319 26.74 3.25 -18.47
CA GLY A 319 27.10 4.07 -17.33
C GLY A 319 26.04 4.01 -16.24
N PHE A 320 26.43 4.11 -14.97
CA PHE A 320 25.51 4.16 -13.83
C PHE A 320 25.70 5.46 -13.06
N LYS A 321 24.59 6.17 -12.81
CA LYS A 321 24.58 7.43 -12.06
C LYS A 321 23.52 7.35 -10.96
N ALA A 322 23.82 7.90 -9.79
CA ALA A 322 22.88 8.09 -8.69
C ALA A 322 22.58 9.59 -8.54
N GLU A 323 21.32 9.96 -8.59
CA GLU A 323 20.87 11.36 -8.41
C GLU A 323 19.85 11.42 -7.29
N ILE A 324 20.06 12.32 -6.34
CA ILE A 324 19.08 12.63 -5.28
C ILE A 324 17.95 13.42 -5.95
N SER A 325 16.70 13.07 -5.65
CA SER A 325 15.56 13.82 -6.18
C SER A 325 15.56 15.23 -5.58
N SER A 326 15.46 16.25 -6.43
CA SER A 326 15.52 17.67 -6.07
C SER A 326 14.34 18.19 -5.24
N ASP A 327 13.42 17.32 -4.85
CA ASP A 327 12.24 17.71 -4.05
C ASP A 327 12.55 17.85 -2.54
N ASP A 328 13.81 17.73 -2.14
CA ASP A 328 14.24 17.82 -0.73
C ASP A 328 14.70 19.24 -0.31
N ASP A 329 14.69 20.25 -1.21
CA ASP A 329 15.26 21.58 -0.98
C ASP A 329 14.22 22.73 -0.88
N GLU A 330 12.92 22.46 -0.59
CA GLU A 330 11.96 23.53 -0.24
C GLU A 330 11.22 23.29 1.08
#